data_ed2925c326021ea028616393f4a51e44
#
_entry.id   ed2925c326021ea028616393f4a51e44
#
_cell.length_a   1.000
_cell.length_b   1.000
_cell.length_c   1.000
_cell.angle_alpha   90.00
_cell.angle_beta   90.00
_cell.angle_gamma   90.00
#
_symmetry.space_group_name_H-M   'P 1'
#
loop_
_entity.id
_entity.type
_entity.pdbx_description
1 polymer ?
#
loop_
_entity_poly.entity_id
_entity_poly.type
_entity_poly.pdbx_seq_one_letter_code
_entity_poly.pdbx_strand_id
1 'polypeptide(L)'
;MASFLRELTTWLRRLAPDAHFVGGCVRDCLLGIAPESLRDFDLVLPGDPWPAARRLARALGGSAFRLHEEERIVRIVLAATDDRSLRRQVDLAATRGTLADDLRARDFTINAMAIPVAADLCSERAIVDPLGGRRDLAERRLRFCSPEAPLADPLRTLRGIRFCHQLRFALEPETARQLRAAAPRLGTVARERIRDEFFLLLETSTAPDGLRDLERYDLWPHVVAEPPAVEPSARALSAWLATSQRWRSDPTLGPPIVRYLEESISEPRGRELLLRWAACLWPTLGSPADLAAADRRGRHLRLSGREITFVRHALAAATEALELAQRWPVSPRERLRFFRRARDAGPGAILLAASVADAPAWPPLLQEAFHRLEQSLAPLVTGRDVMRLLGLKPGPWIGRLLDAVEEERADGRLTTREEALDWLRRVGPALARAAGAPPDPPPGDSA
;
A
#
# COMPACT_ATOMS: atom_id res chain seq x y z
N MET A 1 -32.50 6.39 9.79
CA MET A 1 -31.43 5.56 10.37
C MET A 1 -30.81 6.30 11.55
N ALA A 2 -30.82 5.75 12.75
CA ALA A 2 -30.03 6.32 13.85
C ALA A 2 -28.55 6.18 13.44
N SER A 3 -27.77 7.29 13.54
CA SER A 3 -26.37 7.21 13.15
C SER A 3 -25.66 6.20 14.09
N PHE A 4 -24.69 5.46 13.55
CA PHE A 4 -23.84 4.54 14.32
C PHE A 4 -23.32 5.17 15.62
N LEU A 5 -22.88 6.42 15.56
CA LEU A 5 -22.38 7.13 16.72
C LEU A 5 -23.45 7.28 17.81
N ARG A 6 -24.72 7.51 17.45
CA ARG A 6 -25.80 7.61 18.44
C ARG A 6 -26.05 6.25 19.13
N GLU A 7 -25.97 5.18 18.39
CA GLU A 7 -26.08 3.83 18.94
C GLU A 7 -24.90 3.51 19.85
N LEU A 8 -23.67 3.75 19.39
CA LEU A 8 -22.43 3.59 20.15
C LEU A 8 -22.49 4.37 21.47
N THR A 9 -22.82 5.65 21.42
CA THR A 9 -22.88 6.50 22.63
C THR A 9 -24.01 6.06 23.58
N THR A 10 -25.14 5.59 23.06
CA THR A 10 -26.24 5.07 23.88
C THR A 10 -25.82 3.83 24.68
N TRP A 11 -25.09 2.92 24.07
CA TRP A 11 -24.56 1.75 24.75
C TRP A 11 -23.41 2.08 25.70
N LEU A 12 -22.50 2.99 25.29
CA LEU A 12 -21.38 3.42 26.15
C LEU A 12 -21.89 4.06 27.45
N ARG A 13 -22.88 4.92 27.39
CA ARG A 13 -23.49 5.55 28.59
C ARG A 13 -24.05 4.53 29.58
N ARG A 14 -24.47 3.36 29.10
CA ARG A 14 -24.99 2.27 29.95
C ARG A 14 -23.90 1.33 30.46
N LEU A 15 -22.88 1.07 29.65
CA LEU A 15 -21.89 0.04 29.91
C LEU A 15 -20.59 0.57 30.51
N ALA A 16 -20.25 1.82 30.22
CA ALA A 16 -19.03 2.52 30.63
C ALA A 16 -19.31 4.03 30.75
N PRO A 17 -20.14 4.49 31.71
CA PRO A 17 -20.55 5.89 31.83
C PRO A 17 -19.36 6.84 32.05
N ASP A 18 -18.28 6.35 32.67
CA ASP A 18 -17.07 7.12 32.95
C ASP A 18 -16.05 7.06 31.82
N ALA A 19 -16.39 6.47 30.68
CA ALA A 19 -15.51 6.43 29.53
C ALA A 19 -15.42 7.79 28.83
N HIS A 20 -14.29 8.02 28.18
CA HIS A 20 -14.03 9.23 27.41
C HIS A 20 -13.57 8.84 25.99
N PHE A 21 -14.11 9.50 24.98
CA PHE A 21 -13.51 9.52 23.66
C PHE A 21 -12.19 10.29 23.73
N VAL A 22 -11.16 9.79 23.03
CA VAL A 22 -9.82 10.37 23.02
C VAL A 22 -9.17 10.23 21.65
N GLY A 23 -8.05 10.91 21.45
CA GLY A 23 -7.22 10.68 20.27
C GLY A 23 -7.78 11.26 18.97
N GLY A 24 -7.66 10.47 17.91
CA GLY A 24 -7.98 10.89 16.55
C GLY A 24 -9.43 11.31 16.35
N CYS A 25 -10.38 10.60 16.93
CA CYS A 25 -11.81 10.91 16.75
C CYS A 25 -12.18 12.29 17.35
N VAL A 26 -11.60 12.67 18.50
CA VAL A 26 -11.82 14.00 19.10
C VAL A 26 -11.19 15.09 18.23
N ARG A 27 -9.93 14.90 17.82
CA ARG A 27 -9.21 15.83 16.94
C ARG A 27 -9.97 16.05 15.63
N ASP A 28 -10.41 14.99 14.99
CA ASP A 28 -11.02 15.05 13.66
C ASP A 28 -12.40 15.73 13.71
N CYS A 29 -13.18 15.52 14.77
CA CYS A 29 -14.40 16.28 15.06
C CYS A 29 -14.11 17.78 15.17
N LEU A 30 -13.06 18.17 15.91
CA LEU A 30 -12.67 19.56 16.07
C LEU A 30 -12.13 20.19 14.78
N LEU A 31 -11.64 19.38 13.86
CA LEU A 31 -11.28 19.81 12.49
C LEU A 31 -12.48 19.91 11.55
N GLY A 32 -13.69 19.63 12.03
CA GLY A 32 -14.92 19.72 11.26
C GLY A 32 -15.25 18.47 10.44
N ILE A 33 -14.57 17.35 10.69
CA ILE A 33 -14.91 16.06 10.06
C ILE A 33 -16.20 15.57 10.71
N ALA A 34 -17.20 15.26 9.89
CA ALA A 34 -18.48 14.76 10.36
C ALA A 34 -18.28 13.42 11.12
N PRO A 35 -18.83 13.28 12.35
CA PRO A 35 -18.66 12.07 13.16
C PRO A 35 -19.10 10.78 12.46
N GLU A 36 -20.05 10.87 11.55
CA GLU A 36 -20.54 9.74 10.75
C GLU A 36 -19.51 9.18 9.77
N SER A 37 -18.55 10.02 9.37
CA SER A 37 -17.43 9.63 8.49
C SER A 37 -16.27 8.99 9.25
N LEU A 38 -16.23 9.10 10.58
CA LEU A 38 -15.18 8.49 11.39
C LEU A 38 -15.28 6.96 11.34
N ARG A 39 -14.13 6.31 11.28
CA ARG A 39 -14.02 4.84 11.24
C ARG A 39 -13.47 4.27 12.53
N ASP A 40 -12.59 5.01 13.18
CA ASP A 40 -11.84 4.59 14.36
C ASP A 40 -12.25 5.43 15.55
N PHE A 41 -12.68 4.79 16.61
CA PHE A 41 -13.08 5.41 17.85
C PHE A 41 -12.21 4.89 19.01
N ASP A 42 -11.34 5.74 19.53
CA ASP A 42 -10.53 5.44 20.71
C ASP A 42 -11.22 5.92 21.96
N LEU A 43 -11.34 5.04 22.95
CA LEU A 43 -11.90 5.35 24.25
C LEU A 43 -10.97 4.89 25.38
N VAL A 44 -10.99 5.66 26.47
CA VAL A 44 -10.38 5.26 27.73
C VAL A 44 -11.45 5.19 28.82
N LEU A 45 -11.30 4.24 29.73
CA LEU A 45 -12.19 4.07 30.87
C LEU A 45 -11.45 3.53 32.10
N PRO A 46 -11.91 3.82 33.34
CA PRO A 46 -11.33 3.23 34.53
C PRO A 46 -11.49 1.70 34.58
N GLY A 47 -10.47 1.01 35.04
CA GLY A 47 -10.51 -0.44 35.25
C GLY A 47 -10.28 -1.29 34.00
N ASP A 48 -10.82 -2.51 33.98
CA ASP A 48 -10.67 -3.44 32.85
C ASP A 48 -11.70 -3.13 31.77
N PRO A 49 -11.29 -2.82 30.52
CA PRO A 49 -12.21 -2.54 29.43
C PRO A 49 -12.93 -3.80 28.87
N TRP A 50 -12.43 -5.01 29.18
CA TRP A 50 -12.89 -6.25 28.58
C TRP A 50 -14.39 -6.54 28.81
N PRO A 51 -14.95 -6.40 30.03
CA PRO A 51 -16.36 -6.65 30.26
C PRO A 51 -17.27 -5.71 29.46
N ALA A 52 -16.92 -4.43 29.42
CA ALA A 52 -17.66 -3.42 28.65
C ALA A 52 -17.55 -3.69 27.14
N ALA A 53 -16.35 -3.97 26.63
CA ALA A 53 -16.09 -4.26 25.23
C ALA A 53 -16.87 -5.48 24.72
N ARG A 54 -16.91 -6.58 25.48
CA ARG A 54 -17.69 -7.77 25.11
C ARG A 54 -19.19 -7.50 25.00
N ARG A 55 -19.73 -6.75 25.94
CA ARG A 55 -21.17 -6.39 25.93
C ARG A 55 -21.47 -5.42 24.79
N LEU A 56 -20.61 -4.45 24.57
CA LEU A 56 -20.72 -3.49 23.47
C LEU A 56 -20.63 -4.17 22.09
N ALA A 57 -19.64 -5.05 21.90
CA ALA A 57 -19.50 -5.82 20.66
C ALA A 57 -20.77 -6.63 20.34
N ARG A 58 -21.32 -7.32 21.34
CA ARG A 58 -22.58 -8.09 21.17
C ARG A 58 -23.74 -7.19 20.80
N ALA A 59 -23.84 -6.02 21.43
CA ALA A 59 -24.93 -5.06 21.20
C ALA A 59 -24.87 -4.44 19.80
N LEU A 60 -23.65 -4.21 19.27
CA LEU A 60 -23.40 -3.61 17.95
C LEU A 60 -23.19 -4.64 16.83
N GLY A 61 -23.39 -5.94 17.10
CA GLY A 61 -23.23 -6.99 16.09
C GLY A 61 -21.77 -7.21 15.64
N GLY A 62 -20.80 -6.92 16.51
CA GLY A 62 -19.37 -7.05 16.24
C GLY A 62 -18.68 -8.13 17.06
N SER A 63 -17.36 -8.20 16.95
CA SER A 63 -16.48 -9.09 17.71
C SER A 63 -15.45 -8.30 18.50
N ALA A 64 -15.22 -8.68 19.76
CA ALA A 64 -14.20 -8.07 20.62
C ALA A 64 -13.03 -9.03 20.81
N PHE A 65 -11.81 -8.51 20.76
CA PHE A 65 -10.58 -9.26 21.06
C PHE A 65 -9.55 -8.36 21.75
N ARG A 66 -8.69 -8.96 22.56
CA ARG A 66 -7.60 -8.23 23.21
C ARG A 66 -6.49 -7.99 22.21
N LEU A 67 -6.08 -6.72 22.05
CA LEU A 67 -4.93 -6.35 21.22
C LEU A 67 -3.62 -6.51 21.98
N HIS A 68 -3.58 -5.99 23.24
CA HIS A 68 -2.44 -6.04 24.13
C HIS A 68 -2.93 -6.34 25.53
N GLU A 69 -2.52 -7.48 26.09
CA GLU A 69 -2.92 -7.88 27.43
C GLU A 69 -2.31 -6.95 28.50
N GLU A 70 -1.02 -6.64 28.37
CA GLU A 70 -0.30 -5.77 29.31
C GLU A 70 -0.84 -4.33 29.31
N GLU A 71 -1.15 -3.77 28.15
CA GLU A 71 -1.69 -2.43 28.01
C GLU A 71 -3.20 -2.35 28.21
N ARG A 72 -3.86 -3.49 28.44
CA ARG A 72 -5.32 -3.61 28.60
C ARG A 72 -6.10 -2.87 27.50
N ILE A 73 -5.74 -3.14 26.23
CA ILE A 73 -6.44 -2.59 25.06
C ILE A 73 -7.29 -3.69 24.44
N VAL A 74 -8.56 -3.39 24.23
CA VAL A 74 -9.53 -4.28 23.56
C VAL A 74 -10.05 -3.59 22.32
N ARG A 75 -9.97 -4.28 21.19
CA ARG A 75 -10.54 -3.85 19.91
C ARG A 75 -11.88 -4.52 19.66
N ILE A 76 -12.85 -3.73 19.23
CA ILE A 76 -14.11 -4.20 18.70
C ILE A 76 -14.10 -3.93 17.20
N VAL A 77 -14.24 -4.96 16.40
CA VAL A 77 -14.47 -4.87 14.95
C VAL A 77 -15.91 -5.12 14.67
N LEU A 78 -16.54 -4.18 14.00
CA LEU A 78 -17.94 -4.28 13.63
C LEU A 78 -18.08 -4.97 12.27
N ALA A 79 -19.10 -5.81 12.15
CA ALA A 79 -19.45 -6.39 10.86
C ALA A 79 -19.76 -5.25 9.87
N ALA A 80 -19.25 -5.37 8.65
CA ALA A 80 -19.59 -4.42 7.60
C ALA A 80 -21.10 -4.48 7.38
N THR A 81 -21.80 -3.35 7.59
CA THR A 81 -23.14 -3.14 7.05
C THR A 81 -23.05 -3.11 5.52
N ASP A 82 -24.14 -3.09 4.79
CA ASP A 82 -24.27 -3.24 3.32
C ASP A 82 -23.22 -2.48 2.46
N ASP A 83 -22.56 -1.48 3.03
CA ASP A 83 -21.40 -0.82 2.44
C ASP A 83 -20.09 -1.40 3.01
N ARG A 84 -19.50 -2.38 2.29
CA ARG A 84 -18.20 -3.02 2.62
C ARG A 84 -17.03 -2.04 2.73
N SER A 85 -17.19 -0.79 2.29
CA SER A 85 -16.18 0.26 2.37
C SER A 85 -15.99 0.85 3.78
N LEU A 86 -16.94 0.64 4.70
CA LEU A 86 -16.99 1.26 6.02
C LEU A 86 -16.82 0.25 7.16
N ARG A 87 -15.69 -0.44 7.23
CA ARG A 87 -15.31 -1.15 8.47
C ARG A 87 -15.05 -0.12 9.56
N ARG A 88 -15.80 -0.20 10.66
CA ARG A 88 -15.59 0.62 11.85
C ARG A 88 -14.96 -0.21 12.94
N GLN A 89 -14.08 0.44 13.71
CA GLN A 89 -13.47 -0.17 14.88
C GLN A 89 -13.60 0.74 16.10
N VAL A 90 -13.71 0.12 17.28
CA VAL A 90 -13.75 0.82 18.55
C VAL A 90 -12.69 0.21 19.46
N ASP A 91 -11.71 0.99 19.86
CA ASP A 91 -10.66 0.58 20.77
C ASP A 91 -10.98 1.12 22.18
N LEU A 92 -11.07 0.23 23.15
CA LEU A 92 -11.24 0.57 24.56
C LEU A 92 -9.95 0.24 25.30
N ALA A 93 -9.39 1.22 25.98
CA ALA A 93 -8.20 1.06 26.81
C ALA A 93 -8.49 1.40 28.27
N ALA A 94 -7.75 0.74 29.18
CA ALA A 94 -7.75 1.15 30.59
C ALA A 94 -7.03 2.49 30.73
N THR A 95 -7.61 3.42 31.50
CA THR A 95 -6.96 4.69 31.84
C THR A 95 -5.68 4.45 32.64
N ARG A 96 -4.58 5.07 32.25
CA ARG A 96 -3.29 5.02 32.97
C ARG A 96 -3.28 6.07 34.08
N GLY A 97 -3.58 5.65 35.35
CA GLY A 97 -3.72 6.58 36.47
C GLY A 97 -4.97 7.44 36.34
N THR A 98 -4.85 8.74 36.46
CA THR A 98 -5.94 9.69 36.19
C THR A 98 -6.11 9.92 34.68
N LEU A 99 -7.26 10.45 34.25
CA LEU A 99 -7.46 10.86 32.85
C LEU A 99 -6.36 11.83 32.37
N ALA A 100 -5.97 12.78 33.23
CA ALA A 100 -4.90 13.73 32.91
C ALA A 100 -3.54 13.06 32.72
N ASP A 101 -3.24 12.02 33.49
CA ASP A 101 -1.99 11.26 33.33
C ASP A 101 -2.00 10.45 32.04
N ASP A 102 -3.14 9.83 31.68
CA ASP A 102 -3.30 9.13 30.40
C ASP A 102 -3.09 10.08 29.22
N LEU A 103 -3.69 11.27 29.28
CA LEU A 103 -3.53 12.27 28.20
C LEU A 103 -2.07 12.75 28.09
N ARG A 104 -1.35 12.96 29.23
CA ARG A 104 0.09 13.32 29.21
C ARG A 104 0.99 12.23 28.64
N ALA A 105 0.62 10.97 28.78
CA ALA A 105 1.38 9.83 28.26
C ALA A 105 1.25 9.62 26.76
N ARG A 106 0.34 10.35 26.09
CA ARG A 106 0.11 10.25 24.64
C ARG A 106 1.24 10.86 23.81
N ASP A 107 1.13 10.74 22.50
CA ASP A 107 2.12 11.22 21.54
C ASP A 107 2.10 12.75 21.40
N PHE A 108 1.01 13.30 20.91
CA PHE A 108 0.87 14.72 20.57
C PHE A 108 -0.31 15.37 21.28
N THR A 109 -0.17 16.65 21.62
CA THR A 109 -1.21 17.41 22.32
C THR A 109 -2.55 17.42 21.60
N ILE A 110 -2.54 17.47 20.26
CA ILE A 110 -3.74 17.41 19.44
C ILE A 110 -4.48 16.06 19.50
N ASN A 111 -3.83 15.00 19.96
CA ASN A 111 -4.40 13.68 20.20
C ASN A 111 -4.61 13.42 21.72
N ALA A 112 -4.28 14.39 22.56
CA ALA A 112 -4.36 14.30 24.02
C ALA A 112 -5.51 15.13 24.60
N MET A 113 -6.61 15.12 23.91
CA MET A 113 -7.88 15.70 24.32
C MET A 113 -8.91 14.60 24.54
N ALA A 114 -9.83 14.82 25.48
CA ALA A 114 -10.87 13.85 25.81
C ALA A 114 -12.25 14.50 25.84
N ILE A 115 -13.28 13.72 25.51
CA ILE A 115 -14.70 14.12 25.64
C ILE A 115 -15.43 12.98 26.35
N PRO A 116 -16.16 13.24 27.46
CA PRO A 116 -16.92 12.21 28.16
C PRO A 116 -18.04 11.66 27.25
N VAL A 117 -18.30 10.36 27.30
CA VAL A 117 -19.37 9.71 26.52
C VAL A 117 -20.77 10.25 26.83
N ALA A 118 -20.91 10.92 27.99
CA ALA A 118 -22.15 11.62 28.36
C ALA A 118 -22.44 12.85 27.50
N ALA A 119 -21.41 13.47 26.94
CA ALA A 119 -21.51 14.62 26.06
C ALA A 119 -21.62 14.22 24.57
N ASP A 120 -21.85 15.19 23.70
CA ASP A 120 -21.70 15.04 22.27
C ASP A 120 -20.20 15.03 21.90
N LEU A 121 -19.78 14.12 21.01
CA LEU A 121 -18.38 13.95 20.59
C LEU A 121 -17.76 15.23 20.00
N CYS A 122 -18.57 16.10 19.42
CA CYS A 122 -18.11 17.40 18.88
C CYS A 122 -18.37 18.58 19.85
N SER A 123 -18.72 18.34 21.10
CA SER A 123 -19.00 19.38 22.08
C SER A 123 -17.72 20.07 22.55
N GLU A 124 -17.40 21.24 22.04
CA GLU A 124 -16.25 22.02 22.47
C GLU A 124 -16.26 22.38 23.97
N ARG A 125 -17.46 22.48 24.57
CA ARG A 125 -17.63 22.82 25.98
C ARG A 125 -17.28 21.65 26.92
N ALA A 126 -17.34 20.41 26.41
CA ALA A 126 -17.10 19.21 27.21
C ALA A 126 -15.65 18.70 27.09
N ILE A 127 -14.80 19.40 26.37
CA ILE A 127 -13.42 18.96 26.12
C ILE A 127 -12.57 19.07 27.40
N VAL A 128 -11.96 17.97 27.75
CA VAL A 128 -10.87 17.90 28.74
C VAL A 128 -9.55 18.02 28.00
N ASP A 129 -8.87 19.16 28.17
CA ASP A 129 -7.65 19.52 27.44
C ASP A 129 -6.56 20.04 28.39
N PRO A 130 -5.88 19.15 29.13
CA PRO A 130 -4.87 19.59 30.12
C PRO A 130 -3.58 20.09 29.47
N LEU A 131 -3.36 19.88 28.17
CA LEU A 131 -2.10 20.17 27.49
C LEU A 131 -2.21 21.28 26.46
N GLY A 132 -3.39 21.86 26.25
CA GLY A 132 -3.61 22.91 25.26
C GLY A 132 -3.65 22.41 23.80
N GLY A 133 -4.12 21.17 23.61
CA GLY A 133 -4.27 20.58 22.28
C GLY A 133 -5.21 21.33 21.37
N ARG A 134 -6.28 21.95 21.89
CA ARG A 134 -7.18 22.82 21.13
C ARG A 134 -6.46 24.04 20.54
N ARG A 135 -5.56 24.65 21.32
CA ARG A 135 -4.75 25.77 20.85
C ARG A 135 -3.80 25.33 19.75
N ASP A 136 -3.08 24.23 19.95
CA ASP A 136 -2.15 23.68 18.97
C ASP A 136 -2.90 23.28 17.67
N LEU A 137 -4.13 22.76 17.80
CA LEU A 137 -4.99 22.43 16.67
C LEU A 137 -5.39 23.68 15.87
N ALA A 138 -5.82 24.74 16.54
CA ALA A 138 -6.18 26.03 15.92
C ALA A 138 -4.97 26.70 15.23
N GLU A 139 -3.80 26.62 15.84
CA GLU A 139 -2.55 27.16 15.31
C GLU A 139 -1.88 26.23 14.27
N ARG A 140 -2.48 25.09 13.96
CA ARG A 140 -1.94 24.04 13.07
C ARG A 140 -0.52 23.65 13.43
N ARG A 141 -0.29 23.42 14.71
CA ARG A 141 0.99 23.10 15.29
C ARG A 141 1.00 21.67 15.83
N LEU A 142 2.06 20.93 15.58
CA LEU A 142 2.28 19.61 16.16
C LEU A 142 3.30 19.71 17.28
N ARG A 143 2.89 19.34 18.50
CA ARG A 143 3.70 19.40 19.72
C ARG A 143 3.58 18.09 20.50
N PHE A 144 4.70 17.55 20.98
CA PHE A 144 4.69 16.40 21.89
C PHE A 144 3.98 16.73 23.20
N CYS A 145 3.35 15.72 23.80
CA CYS A 145 2.71 15.86 25.12
C CYS A 145 3.72 16.08 26.24
N SER A 146 4.92 15.52 26.10
CA SER A 146 6.03 15.69 27.05
C SER A 146 7.38 15.51 26.33
N PRO A 147 8.49 15.99 26.93
CA PRO A 147 9.83 15.74 26.38
C PRO A 147 10.20 14.25 26.30
N GLU A 148 9.62 13.43 27.17
CA GLU A 148 9.86 11.98 27.22
C GLU A 148 9.05 11.21 26.16
N ALA A 149 8.05 11.84 25.56
CA ALA A 149 7.15 11.16 24.61
C ALA A 149 7.89 10.41 23.49
N PRO A 150 8.88 11.00 22.74
CA PRO A 150 9.61 10.28 21.72
C PRO A 150 10.64 9.28 22.28
N LEU A 151 10.97 9.35 23.56
CA LEU A 151 11.86 8.40 24.22
C LEU A 151 11.10 7.16 24.70
N ALA A 152 9.85 7.33 25.15
CA ALA A 152 8.98 6.26 25.59
C ALA A 152 8.53 5.36 24.43
N ASP A 153 8.25 5.94 23.26
CA ASP A 153 8.01 5.21 22.01
C ASP A 153 8.67 5.95 20.85
N PRO A 154 9.85 5.49 20.38
CA PRO A 154 10.57 6.17 19.31
C PRO A 154 9.80 6.23 17.97
N LEU A 155 8.79 5.39 17.74
CA LEU A 155 7.92 5.48 16.57
C LEU A 155 7.20 6.84 16.48
N ARG A 156 7.00 7.52 17.62
CA ARG A 156 6.40 8.86 17.68
C ARG A 156 7.18 9.89 16.85
N THR A 157 8.46 9.68 16.61
CA THR A 157 9.26 10.53 15.72
C THR A 157 8.75 10.45 14.28
N LEU A 158 8.58 9.24 13.75
CA LEU A 158 8.05 9.01 12.41
C LEU A 158 6.56 9.42 12.31
N ARG A 159 5.77 9.13 13.34
CA ARG A 159 4.38 9.61 13.46
C ARG A 159 4.29 11.14 13.38
N GLY A 160 5.26 11.85 13.98
CA GLY A 160 5.34 13.31 13.92
C GLY A 160 5.45 13.82 12.50
N ILE A 161 6.38 13.28 11.72
CA ILE A 161 6.49 13.63 10.30
C ILE A 161 5.20 13.29 9.55
N ARG A 162 4.66 12.09 9.74
CA ARG A 162 3.40 11.71 9.11
C ARG A 162 2.25 12.67 9.44
N PHE A 163 2.05 13.01 10.71
CA PHE A 163 0.96 13.93 11.10
C PHE A 163 1.15 15.34 10.53
N CYS A 164 2.38 15.85 10.45
CA CYS A 164 2.65 17.13 9.78
C CYS A 164 2.14 17.12 8.34
N HIS A 165 2.42 16.04 7.59
CA HIS A 165 2.02 15.92 6.19
C HIS A 165 0.54 15.56 6.02
N GLN A 166 -0.02 14.71 6.88
CA GLN A 166 -1.42 14.31 6.83
C GLN A 166 -2.36 15.48 7.17
N LEU A 167 -2.02 16.25 8.20
CA LEU A 167 -2.85 17.35 8.71
C LEU A 167 -2.44 18.72 8.14
N ARG A 168 -1.30 18.80 7.43
CA ARG A 168 -0.67 20.06 6.98
C ARG A 168 -0.37 20.98 8.15
N PHE A 169 0.26 20.45 9.17
CA PHE A 169 0.67 21.14 10.39
C PHE A 169 2.19 21.34 10.40
N ALA A 170 2.64 22.39 11.10
CA ALA A 170 4.06 22.63 11.34
C ALA A 170 4.51 21.97 12.64
N LEU A 171 5.73 21.41 12.67
CA LEU A 171 6.36 21.01 13.92
C LEU A 171 6.67 22.22 14.78
N GLU A 172 6.32 22.14 16.06
CA GLU A 172 6.76 23.11 17.06
C GLU A 172 8.29 22.99 17.21
N PRO A 173 9.07 24.11 17.34
CA PRO A 173 10.53 24.08 17.31
C PRO A 173 11.16 23.15 18.35
N GLU A 174 10.63 23.08 19.57
CA GLU A 174 11.15 22.18 20.61
C GLU A 174 10.86 20.73 20.25
N THR A 175 9.65 20.42 19.77
CA THR A 175 9.26 19.11 19.27
C THR A 175 10.16 18.65 18.12
N ALA A 176 10.55 19.56 17.22
CA ALA A 176 11.49 19.25 16.14
C ALA A 176 12.89 18.87 16.65
N ARG A 177 13.39 19.56 17.69
CA ARG A 177 14.67 19.22 18.33
C ARG A 177 14.61 17.85 19.03
N GLN A 178 13.53 17.59 19.79
CA GLN A 178 13.32 16.31 20.50
C GLN A 178 13.19 15.16 19.52
N LEU A 179 12.47 15.37 18.40
CA LEU A 179 12.31 14.38 17.33
C LEU A 179 13.67 14.00 16.75
N ARG A 180 14.50 14.98 16.37
CA ARG A 180 15.84 14.74 15.83
C ARG A 180 16.73 14.01 16.85
N ALA A 181 16.71 14.43 18.11
CA ALA A 181 17.50 13.80 19.16
C ALA A 181 17.11 12.33 19.41
N ALA A 182 15.83 11.98 19.21
CA ALA A 182 15.32 10.62 19.39
C ALA A 182 15.43 9.75 18.12
N ALA A 183 15.76 10.33 16.94
CA ALA A 183 15.81 9.63 15.67
C ALA A 183 16.64 8.33 15.69
N PRO A 184 17.86 8.27 16.30
CA PRO A 184 18.63 7.03 16.36
C PRO A 184 17.91 5.88 17.07
N ARG A 185 17.00 6.17 18.01
CA ARG A 185 16.22 5.17 18.71
C ARG A 185 15.13 4.53 17.85
N LEU A 186 14.75 5.14 16.73
CA LEU A 186 13.77 4.55 15.80
C LEU A 186 14.21 3.15 15.33
N GLY A 187 15.53 2.91 15.23
CA GLY A 187 16.09 1.61 14.88
C GLY A 187 15.73 0.47 15.85
N THR A 188 15.30 0.77 17.08
CA THR A 188 14.89 -0.24 18.09
C THR A 188 13.42 -0.66 17.96
N VAL A 189 12.64 0.06 17.17
CA VAL A 189 11.22 -0.24 16.95
C VAL A 189 11.05 -1.41 15.97
N ALA A 190 10.03 -2.24 16.19
CA ALA A 190 9.68 -3.32 15.26
C ALA A 190 9.49 -2.79 13.84
N ARG A 191 10.10 -3.46 12.86
CA ARG A 191 10.11 -3.01 11.45
C ARG A 191 8.72 -2.91 10.85
N GLU A 192 7.80 -3.76 11.29
CA GLU A 192 6.40 -3.75 10.87
C GLU A 192 5.72 -2.43 11.25
N ARG A 193 5.96 -1.93 12.48
CA ARG A 193 5.42 -0.64 12.93
C ARG A 193 6.01 0.54 12.15
N ILE A 194 7.34 0.51 11.89
CA ILE A 194 8.01 1.53 11.06
C ILE A 194 7.44 1.52 9.65
N ARG A 195 7.33 0.34 9.04
CA ARG A 195 6.73 0.16 7.72
C ARG A 195 5.34 0.80 7.66
N ASP A 196 4.47 0.44 8.60
CA ASP A 196 3.07 0.88 8.54
C ASP A 196 2.97 2.41 8.66
N GLU A 197 3.72 3.05 9.54
CA GLU A 197 3.78 4.52 9.63
C GLU A 197 4.41 5.16 8.39
N PHE A 198 5.45 4.56 7.82
CA PHE A 198 6.07 5.05 6.60
C PHE A 198 5.12 4.98 5.39
N PHE A 199 4.38 3.89 5.26
CA PHE A 199 3.41 3.74 4.19
C PHE A 199 2.22 4.70 4.35
N LEU A 200 1.77 4.98 5.58
CA LEU A 200 0.79 6.05 5.85
C LEU A 200 1.33 7.44 5.47
N LEU A 201 2.63 7.70 5.63
CA LEU A 201 3.25 8.92 5.11
C LEU A 201 3.22 8.95 3.58
N LEU A 202 3.53 7.84 2.92
CA LEU A 202 3.47 7.72 1.45
C LEU A 202 2.05 7.88 0.89
N GLU A 203 1.00 7.63 1.67
CA GLU A 203 -0.40 7.88 1.27
C GLU A 203 -0.74 9.36 1.16
N THR A 204 -0.02 10.23 1.86
CA THR A 204 -0.31 11.66 1.87
C THR A 204 -0.04 12.31 0.50
N SER A 205 -0.76 13.38 0.19
CA SER A 205 -0.52 14.17 -1.03
C SER A 205 0.81 14.92 -1.00
N THR A 206 1.38 15.12 0.19
CA THR A 206 2.66 15.81 0.44
C THR A 206 3.79 14.83 0.77
N ALA A 207 3.62 13.55 0.45
CA ALA A 207 4.64 12.51 0.66
C ALA A 207 6.05 12.89 0.15
N PRO A 208 6.22 13.56 -1.01
CA PRO A 208 7.54 14.02 -1.45
C PRO A 208 8.24 14.95 -0.45
N ASP A 209 7.52 15.89 0.15
CA ASP A 209 8.04 16.75 1.21
C ASP A 209 8.25 15.97 2.50
N GLY A 210 7.41 14.96 2.75
CA GLY A 210 7.58 14.00 3.84
C GLY A 210 8.92 13.26 3.76
N LEU A 211 9.36 12.84 2.58
CA LEU A 211 10.69 12.23 2.38
C LEU A 211 11.81 13.22 2.71
N ARG A 212 11.69 14.49 2.29
CA ARG A 212 12.66 15.53 2.62
C ARG A 212 12.75 15.79 4.12
N ASP A 213 11.60 15.77 4.81
CA ASP A 213 11.58 15.92 6.26
C ASP A 213 12.15 14.70 6.98
N LEU A 214 11.98 13.47 6.47
CA LEU A 214 12.67 12.30 7.02
C LEU A 214 14.22 12.47 6.97
N GLU A 215 14.76 13.02 5.90
CA GLU A 215 16.18 13.33 5.80
C GLU A 215 16.58 14.50 6.72
N ARG A 216 15.81 15.59 6.67
CA ARG A 216 16.02 16.78 7.48
C ARG A 216 16.14 16.51 8.97
N TYR A 217 15.37 15.53 9.45
CA TYR A 217 15.31 15.15 10.87
C TYR A 217 16.07 13.86 11.19
N ASP A 218 16.96 13.42 10.30
CA ASP A 218 17.85 12.27 10.47
C ASP A 218 17.11 10.91 10.67
N LEU A 219 15.85 10.81 10.21
CA LEU A 219 15.03 9.60 10.32
C LEU A 219 15.25 8.63 9.16
N TRP A 220 15.60 9.13 7.96
CA TRP A 220 15.61 8.34 6.74
C TRP A 220 16.46 7.06 6.81
N PRO A 221 17.70 7.07 7.38
CA PRO A 221 18.51 5.87 7.53
C PRO A 221 17.93 4.83 8.49
N HIS A 222 17.03 5.26 9.38
CA HIS A 222 16.38 4.39 10.35
C HIS A 222 15.06 3.79 9.83
N VAL A 223 14.46 4.40 8.82
CA VAL A 223 13.25 3.91 8.13
C VAL A 223 13.62 2.87 7.09
N VAL A 224 14.57 3.17 6.20
CA VAL A 224 14.96 2.31 5.08
C VAL A 224 16.45 1.97 5.17
N ALA A 225 16.80 0.69 5.08
CA ALA A 225 18.21 0.29 4.97
C ALA A 225 18.78 0.70 3.60
N GLU A 226 20.04 1.15 3.58
CA GLU A 226 20.68 1.64 2.35
C GLU A 226 19.75 2.61 1.59
N PRO A 227 19.28 3.70 2.25
CA PRO A 227 18.22 4.51 1.70
C PRO A 227 18.64 5.15 0.37
N PRO A 228 17.72 5.26 -0.60
CA PRO A 228 18.00 6.01 -1.82
C PRO A 228 18.15 7.51 -1.49
N ALA A 229 18.83 8.24 -2.39
CA ALA A 229 18.96 9.68 -2.26
C ALA A 229 17.56 10.34 -2.25
N VAL A 230 17.32 11.20 -1.27
CA VAL A 230 15.98 11.72 -0.98
C VAL A 230 15.46 12.63 -2.10
N GLU A 231 16.27 13.58 -2.57
CA GLU A 231 15.78 14.55 -3.55
C GLU A 231 15.39 13.92 -4.90
N PRO A 232 16.15 12.98 -5.48
CA PRO A 232 15.70 12.24 -6.65
C PRO A 232 14.43 11.44 -6.39
N SER A 233 14.33 10.75 -5.24
CA SER A 233 13.16 9.96 -4.83
C SER A 233 11.91 10.83 -4.66
N ALA A 234 12.04 11.99 -4.01
CA ALA A 234 10.96 12.94 -3.82
C ALA A 234 10.45 13.52 -5.15
N ARG A 235 11.36 13.85 -6.07
CA ARG A 235 10.98 14.32 -7.41
C ARG A 235 10.26 13.23 -8.21
N ALA A 236 10.76 12.01 -8.18
CA ALA A 236 10.11 10.90 -8.88
C ALA A 236 8.72 10.58 -8.29
N LEU A 237 8.58 10.63 -6.97
CA LEU A 237 7.28 10.47 -6.32
C LEU A 237 6.30 11.60 -6.68
N SER A 238 6.78 12.87 -6.74
CA SER A 238 5.97 14.00 -7.18
C SER A 238 5.49 13.81 -8.63
N ALA A 239 6.38 13.39 -9.52
CA ALA A 239 6.06 13.15 -10.92
C ALA A 239 5.03 12.01 -11.06
N TRP A 240 5.20 10.93 -10.29
CA TRP A 240 4.24 9.82 -10.27
C TRP A 240 2.86 10.25 -9.76
N LEU A 241 2.79 11.04 -8.68
CA LEU A 241 1.51 11.56 -8.14
C LEU A 241 0.78 12.41 -9.18
N ALA A 242 1.49 13.32 -9.86
CA ALA A 242 0.92 14.17 -10.90
C ALA A 242 0.43 13.34 -12.10
N THR A 243 1.23 12.38 -12.54
CA THR A 243 0.89 11.48 -13.66
C THR A 243 -0.30 10.59 -13.32
N SER A 244 -0.31 9.97 -12.14
CA SER A 244 -1.43 9.16 -11.66
C SER A 244 -2.72 9.97 -11.63
N GLN A 245 -2.69 11.21 -11.11
CA GLN A 245 -3.86 12.08 -11.08
C GLN A 245 -4.35 12.43 -12.50
N ARG A 246 -3.44 12.76 -13.42
CA ARG A 246 -3.77 13.04 -14.83
C ARG A 246 -4.51 11.86 -15.48
N TRP A 247 -3.96 10.65 -15.35
CA TRP A 247 -4.54 9.45 -15.95
C TRP A 247 -5.85 9.01 -15.30
N ARG A 248 -6.03 9.22 -14.00
CA ARG A 248 -7.31 8.96 -13.33
C ARG A 248 -8.45 9.85 -13.83
N SER A 249 -8.11 11.02 -14.33
CA SER A 249 -9.08 11.98 -14.89
C SER A 249 -9.38 11.73 -16.36
N ASP A 250 -8.71 10.77 -17.01
CA ASP A 250 -8.99 10.40 -18.40
C ASP A 250 -10.36 9.69 -18.50
N PRO A 251 -11.25 10.10 -19.42
CA PRO A 251 -12.60 9.53 -19.50
C PRO A 251 -12.62 8.04 -19.84
N THR A 252 -11.65 7.55 -20.59
CA THR A 252 -11.59 6.16 -21.08
C THR A 252 -10.72 5.30 -20.18
N LEU A 253 -9.53 5.78 -19.83
CA LEU A 253 -8.54 5.02 -19.07
C LEU A 253 -8.67 5.19 -17.56
N GLY A 254 -9.30 6.28 -17.08
CA GLY A 254 -9.42 6.56 -15.66
C GLY A 254 -10.12 5.45 -14.86
N PRO A 255 -11.33 4.99 -15.25
CA PRO A 255 -12.03 3.94 -14.51
C PRO A 255 -11.22 2.63 -14.34
N PRO A 256 -10.60 2.04 -15.38
CA PRO A 256 -9.76 0.85 -15.20
C PRO A 256 -8.49 1.12 -14.38
N ILE A 257 -7.88 2.32 -14.50
CA ILE A 257 -6.72 2.70 -13.70
C ILE A 257 -7.08 2.77 -12.21
N VAL A 258 -8.19 3.43 -11.85
CA VAL A 258 -8.66 3.52 -10.46
C VAL A 258 -8.86 2.13 -9.88
N ARG A 259 -9.61 1.26 -10.56
CA ARG A 259 -9.86 -0.12 -10.14
C ARG A 259 -8.56 -0.90 -9.93
N TYR A 260 -7.63 -0.79 -10.87
CA TYR A 260 -6.33 -1.45 -10.80
C TYR A 260 -5.49 -0.99 -9.61
N LEU A 261 -5.45 0.32 -9.35
CA LEU A 261 -4.65 0.91 -8.27
C LEU A 261 -5.22 0.60 -6.87
N GLU A 262 -6.54 0.48 -6.76
CA GLU A 262 -7.23 0.15 -5.51
C GLU A 262 -7.11 -1.33 -5.13
N GLU A 263 -6.80 -2.20 -6.08
CA GLU A 263 -6.71 -3.64 -5.83
C GLU A 263 -5.52 -3.98 -4.92
N SER A 264 -5.80 -4.76 -3.87
CA SER A 264 -4.79 -5.19 -2.89
C SER A 264 -3.90 -6.30 -3.44
N ILE A 265 -2.59 -6.17 -3.23
CA ILE A 265 -1.61 -7.25 -3.44
C ILE A 265 -1.53 -8.13 -2.18
N SER A 266 -1.52 -7.48 -1.01
CA SER A 266 -1.59 -8.13 0.29
C SER A 266 -2.16 -7.11 1.28
N GLU A 267 -3.29 -7.43 1.89
CA GLU A 267 -3.94 -6.48 2.80
C GLU A 267 -2.99 -6.04 3.94
N PRO A 268 -3.00 -4.75 4.30
CA PRO A 268 -3.92 -3.70 3.81
C PRO A 268 -3.41 -2.90 2.59
N ARG A 269 -2.28 -3.28 1.96
CA ARG A 269 -1.62 -2.47 0.94
C ARG A 269 -2.08 -2.80 -0.48
N GLY A 270 -2.62 -1.78 -1.15
CA GLY A 270 -2.99 -1.80 -2.55
C GLY A 270 -1.81 -1.53 -3.51
N ARG A 271 -2.05 -1.76 -4.81
CA ARG A 271 -1.06 -1.51 -5.86
C ARG A 271 -0.59 -0.06 -5.89
N GLU A 272 -1.48 0.91 -5.67
CA GLU A 272 -1.09 2.32 -5.65
C GLU A 272 0.04 2.61 -4.68
N LEU A 273 -0.09 2.13 -3.45
CA LEU A 273 0.87 2.40 -2.39
C LEU A 273 2.23 1.76 -2.66
N LEU A 274 2.22 0.54 -3.23
CA LEU A 274 3.45 -0.13 -3.67
C LEU A 274 4.10 0.57 -4.87
N LEU A 275 3.31 1.17 -5.78
CA LEU A 275 3.83 1.96 -6.89
C LEU A 275 4.39 3.31 -6.44
N ARG A 276 3.83 3.94 -5.39
CA ARG A 276 4.45 5.11 -4.75
C ARG A 276 5.83 4.76 -4.18
N TRP A 277 5.95 3.61 -3.54
CA TRP A 277 7.25 3.09 -3.09
C TRP A 277 8.19 2.79 -4.26
N ALA A 278 7.71 2.14 -5.32
CA ALA A 278 8.47 1.91 -6.54
C ALA A 278 8.98 3.23 -7.16
N ALA A 279 8.15 4.28 -7.20
CA ALA A 279 8.56 5.59 -7.67
C ALA A 279 9.72 6.19 -6.85
N CYS A 280 9.72 6.00 -5.52
CA CYS A 280 10.86 6.42 -4.68
C CYS A 280 12.16 5.69 -5.01
N LEU A 281 12.08 4.43 -5.46
CA LEU A 281 13.23 3.61 -5.83
C LEU A 281 13.71 3.83 -7.27
N TRP A 282 12.83 4.32 -8.14
CA TRP A 282 13.08 4.47 -9.57
C TRP A 282 14.39 5.21 -9.92
N PRO A 283 14.73 6.34 -9.29
CA PRO A 283 15.95 7.08 -9.63
C PRO A 283 17.26 6.33 -9.35
N THR A 284 17.20 5.24 -8.62
CA THR A 284 18.38 4.43 -8.26
C THR A 284 18.59 3.26 -9.22
N LEU A 285 17.78 3.13 -10.26
CA LEU A 285 17.82 2.00 -11.18
C LEU A 285 18.71 2.35 -12.38
N GLY A 286 19.86 1.73 -12.45
CA GLY A 286 20.79 1.79 -13.61
C GLY A 286 21.31 0.41 -14.01
N SER A 287 21.06 -0.61 -13.16
CA SER A 287 21.60 -1.96 -13.37
C SER A 287 20.72 -3.05 -12.72
N PRO A 288 20.88 -4.32 -13.09
CA PRO A 288 20.24 -5.45 -12.41
C PRO A 288 20.55 -5.54 -10.90
N ALA A 289 21.72 -5.02 -10.47
CA ALA A 289 22.09 -4.99 -9.06
C ALA A 289 21.18 -4.06 -8.24
N ASP A 290 20.61 -3.04 -8.87
CA ASP A 290 19.70 -2.09 -8.22
C ASP A 290 18.33 -2.71 -7.93
N LEU A 291 17.86 -3.64 -8.77
CA LEU A 291 16.65 -4.43 -8.47
C LEU A 291 16.86 -5.32 -7.24
N ALA A 292 18.05 -5.90 -7.09
CA ALA A 292 18.39 -6.65 -5.88
C ALA A 292 18.44 -5.75 -4.63
N ALA A 293 18.89 -4.49 -4.78
CA ALA A 293 18.85 -3.50 -3.71
C ALA A 293 17.39 -3.12 -3.35
N ALA A 294 16.51 -2.97 -4.35
CA ALA A 294 15.09 -2.74 -4.12
C ALA A 294 14.46 -3.90 -3.33
N ASP A 295 14.80 -5.15 -3.67
CA ASP A 295 14.37 -6.35 -2.94
C ASP A 295 14.88 -6.35 -1.48
N ARG A 296 16.15 -5.97 -1.23
CA ARG A 296 16.70 -5.86 0.14
C ARG A 296 15.96 -4.82 0.97
N ARG A 297 15.66 -3.65 0.38
CA ARG A 297 14.89 -2.58 1.03
C ARG A 297 13.47 -3.04 1.37
N GLY A 298 12.81 -3.76 0.45
CA GLY A 298 11.49 -4.36 0.68
C GLY A 298 11.50 -5.37 1.84
N ARG A 299 12.51 -6.27 1.87
CA ARG A 299 12.68 -7.20 2.99
C ARG A 299 12.97 -6.49 4.33
N HIS A 300 13.77 -5.43 4.31
CA HIS A 300 14.02 -4.62 5.50
C HIS A 300 12.75 -4.00 6.06
N LEU A 301 11.87 -3.51 5.18
CA LEU A 301 10.54 -3.00 5.53
C LEU A 301 9.52 -4.12 5.83
N ARG A 302 9.93 -5.39 5.87
CA ARG A 302 9.01 -6.52 6.11
C ARG A 302 7.82 -6.56 5.15
N LEU A 303 8.04 -6.20 3.90
CA LEU A 303 7.07 -6.44 2.84
C LEU A 303 6.95 -7.94 2.58
N SER A 304 5.75 -8.40 2.21
CA SER A 304 5.50 -9.79 1.83
C SER A 304 6.23 -10.13 0.52
N GLY A 305 6.46 -11.42 0.28
CA GLY A 305 7.08 -11.88 -0.97
C GLY A 305 6.30 -11.45 -2.22
N ARG A 306 4.96 -11.37 -2.14
CA ARG A 306 4.11 -10.88 -3.24
C ARG A 306 4.34 -9.40 -3.50
N GLU A 307 4.39 -8.58 -2.47
CA GLU A 307 4.64 -7.13 -2.59
C GLU A 307 6.03 -6.84 -3.16
N ILE A 308 7.07 -7.53 -2.67
CA ILE A 308 8.44 -7.40 -3.20
C ILE A 308 8.48 -7.80 -4.68
N THR A 309 7.84 -8.92 -5.04
CA THR A 309 7.78 -9.39 -6.42
C THR A 309 7.05 -8.40 -7.33
N PHE A 310 5.93 -7.84 -6.87
CA PHE A 310 5.18 -6.83 -7.61
C PHE A 310 6.02 -5.57 -7.86
N VAL A 311 6.65 -5.01 -6.82
CA VAL A 311 7.51 -3.82 -6.93
C VAL A 311 8.67 -4.08 -7.90
N ARG A 312 9.34 -5.23 -7.80
CA ARG A 312 10.43 -5.62 -8.70
C ARG A 312 9.96 -5.72 -10.15
N HIS A 313 8.81 -6.38 -10.41
CA HIS A 313 8.26 -6.48 -11.76
C HIS A 313 7.86 -5.10 -12.30
N ALA A 314 7.23 -4.25 -11.48
CA ALA A 314 6.87 -2.90 -11.89
C ALA A 314 8.11 -2.07 -12.29
N LEU A 315 9.17 -2.12 -11.49
CA LEU A 315 10.42 -1.41 -11.76
C LEU A 315 11.12 -1.93 -13.03
N ALA A 316 11.29 -3.25 -13.16
CA ALA A 316 11.93 -3.85 -14.33
C ALA A 316 11.15 -3.57 -15.62
N ALA A 317 9.83 -3.73 -15.57
CA ALA A 317 8.97 -3.50 -16.73
C ALA A 317 8.84 -2.00 -17.07
N ALA A 318 8.97 -1.10 -16.11
CA ALA A 318 8.91 0.33 -16.41
C ALA A 318 10.13 0.81 -17.23
N THR A 319 11.33 0.25 -16.99
CA THR A 319 12.50 0.50 -17.84
C THR A 319 12.25 0.03 -19.28
N GLU A 320 11.73 -1.19 -19.43
CA GLU A 320 11.38 -1.74 -20.74
C GLU A 320 10.26 -0.93 -21.43
N ALA A 321 9.26 -0.46 -20.68
CA ALA A 321 8.21 0.40 -21.22
C ALA A 321 8.77 1.71 -21.82
N LEU A 322 9.76 2.33 -21.15
CA LEU A 322 10.46 3.50 -21.72
C LEU A 322 11.18 3.19 -23.03
N GLU A 323 11.88 2.07 -23.09
CA GLU A 323 12.56 1.63 -24.33
C GLU A 323 11.57 1.37 -25.46
N LEU A 324 10.43 0.77 -25.18
CA LEU A 324 9.35 0.57 -26.16
C LEU A 324 8.78 1.91 -26.64
N ALA A 325 8.57 2.85 -25.72
CA ALA A 325 8.02 4.16 -26.04
C ALA A 325 8.96 4.98 -26.96
N GLN A 326 10.28 4.87 -26.77
CA GLN A 326 11.28 5.52 -27.61
C GLN A 326 11.29 5.00 -29.04
N ARG A 327 10.90 3.73 -29.24
CA ARG A 327 10.87 3.04 -30.54
C ARG A 327 9.46 2.92 -31.12
N TRP A 328 8.48 3.61 -30.50
CA TRP A 328 7.09 3.53 -30.93
C TRP A 328 6.87 4.05 -32.39
N PRO A 329 6.06 3.37 -33.23
CA PRO A 329 5.31 2.16 -32.94
C PRO A 329 6.17 0.87 -32.99
N VAL A 330 5.87 -0.08 -32.09
CA VAL A 330 6.54 -1.37 -31.99
C VAL A 330 5.62 -2.51 -32.43
N SER A 331 6.19 -3.65 -32.83
CA SER A 331 5.44 -4.80 -33.31
C SER A 331 4.52 -5.39 -32.20
N PRO A 332 3.41 -6.05 -32.58
CA PRO A 332 2.55 -6.76 -31.66
C PRO A 332 3.30 -7.82 -30.83
N ARG A 333 4.30 -8.48 -31.42
CA ARG A 333 5.18 -9.45 -30.78
C ARG A 333 6.01 -8.84 -29.65
N GLU A 334 6.59 -7.64 -29.87
CA GLU A 334 7.36 -6.94 -28.83
C GLU A 334 6.48 -6.53 -27.67
N ARG A 335 5.26 -6.03 -27.93
CA ARG A 335 4.27 -5.72 -26.88
C ARG A 335 3.87 -6.95 -26.09
N LEU A 336 3.62 -8.09 -26.77
CA LEU A 336 3.29 -9.34 -26.09
C LEU A 336 4.41 -9.79 -25.14
N ARG A 337 5.67 -9.72 -25.60
CA ARG A 337 6.83 -10.07 -24.77
C ARG A 337 6.94 -9.18 -23.53
N PHE A 338 6.72 -7.89 -23.70
CA PHE A 338 6.66 -6.93 -22.60
C PHE A 338 5.59 -7.32 -21.59
N PHE A 339 4.35 -7.51 -21.99
CA PHE A 339 3.25 -7.84 -21.06
C PHE A 339 3.44 -9.18 -20.37
N ARG A 340 4.06 -10.15 -21.00
CA ARG A 340 4.40 -11.44 -20.36
C ARG A 340 5.40 -11.28 -19.23
N ARG A 341 6.41 -10.43 -19.39
CA ARG A 341 7.40 -10.13 -18.35
C ARG A 341 6.83 -9.25 -17.24
N ALA A 342 6.06 -8.24 -17.64
CA ALA A 342 5.42 -7.30 -16.71
C ALA A 342 4.33 -7.95 -15.84
N ARG A 343 3.65 -8.99 -16.37
CA ARG A 343 2.55 -9.69 -15.69
C ARG A 343 1.47 -8.70 -15.24
N ASP A 344 0.98 -8.85 -14.00
CA ASP A 344 -0.01 -7.98 -13.37
C ASP A 344 0.53 -6.59 -13.00
N ALA A 345 1.84 -6.40 -13.03
CA ALA A 345 2.47 -5.09 -12.81
C ALA A 345 2.47 -4.21 -14.07
N GLY A 346 2.05 -4.72 -15.24
CA GLY A 346 2.13 -4.02 -16.54
C GLY A 346 1.54 -2.61 -16.53
N PRO A 347 0.27 -2.40 -16.14
CA PRO A 347 -0.30 -1.05 -16.08
C PRO A 347 0.47 -0.12 -15.14
N GLY A 348 0.88 -0.61 -13.96
CA GLY A 348 1.68 0.15 -13.00
C GLY A 348 3.05 0.54 -13.54
N ALA A 349 3.69 -0.37 -14.28
CA ALA A 349 4.98 -0.12 -14.94
C ALA A 349 4.87 0.97 -16.00
N ILE A 350 3.81 0.93 -16.83
CA ILE A 350 3.55 1.97 -17.84
C ILE A 350 3.29 3.33 -17.16
N LEU A 351 2.53 3.37 -16.07
CA LEU A 351 2.29 4.60 -15.31
C LEU A 351 3.59 5.15 -14.69
N LEU A 352 4.48 4.28 -14.16
CA LEU A 352 5.80 4.69 -13.68
C LEU A 352 6.65 5.27 -14.82
N ALA A 353 6.70 4.61 -15.96
CA ALA A 353 7.43 5.09 -17.15
C ALA A 353 6.87 6.44 -17.63
N ALA A 354 5.55 6.59 -17.69
CA ALA A 354 4.86 7.81 -18.08
C ALA A 354 5.08 8.98 -17.11
N SER A 355 5.51 8.70 -15.86
CA SER A 355 5.89 9.75 -14.91
C SER A 355 7.27 10.36 -15.18
N VAL A 356 8.08 9.70 -15.99
CA VAL A 356 9.46 10.14 -16.31
C VAL A 356 9.54 10.79 -17.68
N ALA A 357 8.77 10.31 -18.64
CA ALA A 357 8.78 10.81 -20.01
C ALA A 357 7.37 10.81 -20.61
N ASP A 358 7.04 11.83 -21.39
CA ASP A 358 5.81 11.88 -22.17
C ASP A 358 6.03 11.15 -23.51
N ALA A 359 5.07 10.31 -23.90
CA ALA A 359 5.15 9.59 -25.17
C ALA A 359 3.75 9.22 -25.71
N PRO A 360 3.55 9.22 -27.05
CA PRO A 360 2.29 8.82 -27.66
C PRO A 360 1.98 7.33 -27.46
N ALA A 361 2.93 6.55 -27.01
CA ALA A 361 2.81 5.12 -26.71
C ALA A 361 1.93 4.81 -25.50
N TRP A 362 1.78 5.73 -24.55
CA TRP A 362 1.16 5.43 -23.27
C TRP A 362 -0.32 5.05 -23.36
N PRO A 363 -1.21 5.81 -24.05
CA PRO A 363 -2.60 5.42 -24.15
C PRO A 363 -2.81 4.04 -24.76
N PRO A 364 -2.25 3.68 -25.93
CA PRO A 364 -2.46 2.36 -26.51
C PRO A 364 -1.83 1.23 -25.67
N LEU A 365 -0.69 1.45 -25.01
CA LEU A 365 -0.10 0.46 -24.12
C LEU A 365 -0.96 0.23 -22.87
N LEU A 366 -1.53 1.27 -22.26
CA LEU A 366 -2.45 1.14 -21.15
C LEU A 366 -3.74 0.42 -21.54
N GLN A 367 -4.32 0.77 -22.69
CA GLN A 367 -5.50 0.07 -23.21
C GLN A 367 -5.23 -1.43 -23.38
N GLU A 368 -4.11 -1.78 -24.03
CA GLU A 368 -3.72 -3.18 -24.23
C GLU A 368 -3.43 -3.88 -22.89
N ALA A 369 -2.80 -3.20 -21.91
CA ALA A 369 -2.54 -3.75 -20.58
C ALA A 369 -3.83 -4.15 -19.86
N PHE A 370 -4.83 -3.28 -19.85
CA PHE A 370 -6.11 -3.56 -19.20
C PHE A 370 -6.92 -4.62 -19.95
N HIS A 371 -6.94 -4.57 -21.28
CA HIS A 371 -7.58 -5.60 -22.09
C HIS A 371 -7.01 -7.01 -21.78
N ARG A 372 -5.68 -7.12 -21.64
CA ARG A 372 -5.02 -8.38 -21.28
C ARG A 372 -5.28 -8.86 -19.86
N LEU A 373 -5.48 -7.96 -18.92
CA LEU A 373 -5.88 -8.31 -17.54
C LEU A 373 -7.32 -8.83 -17.46
N GLU A 374 -8.22 -8.27 -18.29
CA GLU A 374 -9.63 -8.64 -18.32
C GLU A 374 -9.90 -9.91 -19.15
N GLN A 375 -9.13 -10.13 -20.19
CA GLN A 375 -9.31 -11.26 -21.11
C GLN A 375 -8.16 -12.25 -21.00
N SER A 376 -8.41 -13.36 -20.32
CA SER A 376 -7.58 -14.56 -20.50
C SER A 376 -7.95 -15.19 -21.85
N LEU A 377 -7.26 -14.78 -22.91
CA LEU A 377 -7.44 -15.42 -24.22
C LEU A 377 -7.06 -16.91 -24.10
N ALA A 378 -7.99 -17.80 -24.41
CA ALA A 378 -7.69 -19.22 -24.44
C ALA A 378 -6.54 -19.47 -25.44
N PRO A 379 -5.50 -20.24 -25.05
CA PRO A 379 -4.39 -20.54 -25.95
C PRO A 379 -4.85 -21.34 -27.14
N LEU A 380 -4.29 -21.07 -28.33
CA LEU A 380 -4.60 -21.83 -29.55
C LEU A 380 -4.25 -23.31 -29.38
N VAL A 381 -3.16 -23.62 -28.69
CA VAL A 381 -2.69 -24.97 -28.41
C VAL A 381 -2.25 -25.06 -26.95
N THR A 382 -2.39 -26.24 -26.38
CA THR A 382 -1.96 -26.55 -24.99
C THR A 382 -0.62 -27.27 -24.98
N GLY A 383 0.04 -27.31 -23.81
CA GLY A 383 1.26 -28.10 -23.63
C GLY A 383 1.05 -29.58 -23.96
N ARG A 384 -0.15 -30.13 -23.71
CA ARG A 384 -0.50 -31.52 -24.09
C ARG A 384 -0.55 -31.72 -25.60
N ASP A 385 -1.07 -30.72 -26.32
CA ASP A 385 -1.10 -30.75 -27.79
C ASP A 385 0.31 -30.76 -28.36
N VAL A 386 1.20 -29.91 -27.83
CA VAL A 386 2.61 -29.82 -28.26
C VAL A 386 3.34 -31.13 -27.97
N MET A 387 3.20 -31.68 -26.75
CA MET A 387 3.83 -32.95 -26.38
C MET A 387 3.35 -34.08 -27.26
N ARG A 388 2.05 -34.19 -27.53
CA ARG A 388 1.46 -35.22 -28.38
C ARG A 388 1.93 -35.08 -29.83
N LEU A 389 1.96 -33.83 -30.34
CA LEU A 389 2.30 -33.55 -31.74
C LEU A 389 3.75 -33.85 -32.07
N LEU A 390 4.67 -33.50 -31.13
CA LEU A 390 6.11 -33.56 -31.36
C LEU A 390 6.80 -34.73 -30.65
N GLY A 391 6.06 -35.59 -29.95
CA GLY A 391 6.63 -36.73 -29.19
C GLY A 391 7.47 -36.31 -27.98
N LEU A 392 7.33 -35.05 -27.48
CA LEU A 392 8.21 -34.50 -26.47
C LEU A 392 7.75 -34.86 -25.04
N LYS A 393 8.69 -35.11 -24.15
CA LYS A 393 8.45 -35.25 -22.71
C LYS A 393 8.26 -33.86 -22.09
N PRO A 394 7.58 -33.76 -20.93
CA PRO A 394 7.46 -32.48 -20.19
C PRO A 394 8.84 -31.87 -19.93
N GLY A 395 8.95 -30.56 -20.17
CA GLY A 395 10.19 -29.81 -19.94
C GLY A 395 10.06 -28.33 -20.29
N PRO A 396 11.08 -27.52 -20.01
CA PRO A 396 11.06 -26.07 -20.24
C PRO A 396 10.83 -25.68 -21.72
N TRP A 397 11.20 -26.57 -22.65
CA TRP A 397 11.01 -26.37 -24.10
C TRP A 397 9.54 -26.29 -24.49
N ILE A 398 8.62 -26.97 -23.76
CA ILE A 398 7.18 -26.87 -24.04
C ILE A 398 6.69 -25.42 -23.85
N GLY A 399 7.10 -24.76 -22.75
CA GLY A 399 6.80 -23.37 -22.54
C GLY A 399 7.30 -22.46 -23.66
N ARG A 400 8.55 -22.67 -24.12
CA ARG A 400 9.14 -21.89 -25.22
C ARG A 400 8.41 -22.09 -26.56
N LEU A 401 7.93 -23.31 -26.82
CA LEU A 401 7.13 -23.60 -28.02
C LEU A 401 5.75 -22.91 -27.96
N LEU A 402 5.09 -22.95 -26.80
CA LEU A 402 3.85 -22.24 -26.59
C LEU A 402 4.04 -20.72 -26.72
N ASP A 403 5.12 -20.19 -26.18
CA ASP A 403 5.48 -18.79 -26.31
C ASP A 403 5.66 -18.37 -27.77
N ALA A 404 6.33 -19.21 -28.56
CA ALA A 404 6.52 -18.95 -29.98
C ALA A 404 5.20 -18.98 -30.79
N VAL A 405 4.28 -19.89 -30.50
CA VAL A 405 2.93 -19.90 -31.08
C VAL A 405 2.17 -18.63 -30.80
N GLU A 406 2.19 -18.17 -29.53
CA GLU A 406 1.49 -16.94 -29.15
C GLU A 406 2.14 -15.68 -29.76
N GLU A 407 3.46 -15.69 -30.03
CA GLU A 407 4.13 -14.62 -30.74
C GLU A 407 3.68 -14.55 -32.21
N GLU A 408 3.58 -15.68 -32.88
CA GLU A 408 3.04 -15.75 -34.25
C GLU A 408 1.55 -15.35 -34.31
N ARG A 409 0.79 -15.71 -33.25
CA ARG A 409 -0.61 -15.27 -33.09
C ARG A 409 -0.71 -13.77 -32.94
N ALA A 410 0.16 -13.16 -32.13
CA ALA A 410 0.18 -11.71 -31.90
C ALA A 410 0.46 -10.93 -33.17
N ASP A 411 1.31 -11.47 -34.06
CA ASP A 411 1.61 -10.91 -35.37
C ASP A 411 0.52 -11.22 -36.44
N GLY A 412 -0.56 -11.92 -36.06
CA GLY A 412 -1.67 -12.26 -36.94
C GLY A 412 -1.38 -13.38 -37.95
N ARG A 413 -0.25 -14.09 -37.76
CA ARG A 413 0.16 -15.19 -38.68
C ARG A 413 -0.49 -16.52 -38.34
N LEU A 414 -0.97 -16.68 -37.08
CA LEU A 414 -1.73 -17.83 -36.64
C LEU A 414 -3.01 -17.31 -35.98
N THR A 415 -4.16 -17.75 -36.50
CA THR A 415 -5.48 -17.32 -36.03
C THR A 415 -6.31 -18.48 -35.49
N THR A 416 -6.01 -19.70 -35.99
CA THR A 416 -6.72 -20.91 -35.63
C THR A 416 -5.82 -21.94 -34.96
N ARG A 417 -6.44 -22.89 -34.25
CA ARG A 417 -5.74 -24.03 -33.67
C ARG A 417 -5.08 -24.91 -34.72
N GLU A 418 -5.71 -25.09 -35.88
CA GLU A 418 -5.22 -25.92 -36.98
C GLU A 418 -3.93 -25.31 -37.56
N GLU A 419 -3.96 -24.01 -37.85
CA GLU A 419 -2.77 -23.28 -38.30
C GLU A 419 -1.61 -23.38 -37.31
N ALA A 420 -1.90 -23.28 -36.01
CA ALA A 420 -0.90 -23.38 -34.96
C ALA A 420 -0.28 -24.79 -34.89
N LEU A 421 -1.09 -25.85 -35.02
CA LEU A 421 -0.59 -27.21 -35.05
C LEU A 421 0.25 -27.50 -36.34
N ASP A 422 -0.16 -27.00 -37.51
CA ASP A 422 0.59 -27.14 -38.73
C ASP A 422 1.91 -26.37 -38.74
N TRP A 423 1.90 -25.18 -38.11
CA TRP A 423 3.11 -24.41 -37.89
C TRP A 423 4.08 -25.15 -36.96
N LEU A 424 3.57 -25.70 -35.82
CA LEU A 424 4.36 -26.50 -34.90
C LEU A 424 4.95 -27.76 -35.53
N ARG A 425 4.26 -28.45 -36.46
CA ARG A 425 4.81 -29.59 -37.19
C ARG A 425 6.04 -29.20 -37.98
N ARG A 426 6.01 -28.03 -38.64
CA ARG A 426 7.09 -27.56 -39.53
C ARG A 426 8.28 -26.98 -38.74
N VAL A 427 8.02 -26.17 -37.73
CA VAL A 427 9.04 -25.34 -37.07
C VAL A 427 9.37 -25.87 -35.64
N GLY A 428 8.42 -26.55 -35.04
CA GLY A 428 8.53 -27.04 -33.63
C GLY A 428 9.74 -27.90 -33.34
N PRO A 429 10.12 -28.88 -34.17
CA PRO A 429 11.30 -29.72 -33.91
C PRO A 429 12.61 -28.95 -33.83
N ALA A 430 12.79 -27.93 -34.69
CA ALA A 430 13.96 -27.06 -34.68
C ALA A 430 13.99 -26.17 -33.44
N LEU A 431 12.85 -25.57 -33.10
CA LEU A 431 12.70 -24.74 -31.88
C LEU A 431 12.88 -25.54 -30.59
N ALA A 432 12.38 -26.78 -30.55
CA ALA A 432 12.53 -27.65 -29.37
C ALA A 432 14.01 -27.97 -29.14
N ARG A 433 14.77 -28.33 -30.17
CA ARG A 433 16.21 -28.55 -30.10
C ARG A 433 16.97 -27.29 -29.64
N ALA A 434 16.67 -26.15 -30.25
CA ALA A 434 17.24 -24.86 -29.83
C ALA A 434 16.91 -24.52 -28.37
N ALA A 435 15.77 -25.03 -27.88
CA ALA A 435 15.32 -24.86 -26.48
C ALA A 435 15.94 -25.90 -25.52
N GLY A 436 16.78 -26.81 -25.99
CA GLY A 436 17.43 -27.83 -25.17
C GLY A 436 16.60 -29.11 -24.96
N ALA A 437 15.61 -29.37 -25.81
CA ALA A 437 14.91 -30.65 -25.78
C ALA A 437 15.91 -31.79 -26.10
N PRO A 438 15.81 -32.93 -25.40
CA PRO A 438 16.63 -34.10 -25.73
C PRO A 438 16.35 -34.55 -27.17
N PRO A 439 17.35 -35.08 -27.90
CA PRO A 439 17.12 -35.64 -29.20
C PRO A 439 16.09 -36.76 -29.15
N ASP A 440 15.33 -36.93 -30.23
CA ASP A 440 14.39 -38.05 -30.36
C ASP A 440 15.11 -39.37 -30.01
N PRO A 441 14.49 -40.29 -29.28
CA PRO A 441 15.02 -41.61 -29.15
C PRO A 441 15.18 -42.22 -30.56
N PRO A 442 16.26 -42.97 -30.85
CA PRO A 442 16.41 -43.60 -32.13
C PRO A 442 15.17 -44.46 -32.40
N PRO A 443 14.73 -44.55 -33.66
CA PRO A 443 13.58 -45.36 -34.02
C PRO A 443 13.87 -46.78 -33.49
N GLY A 444 13.03 -47.20 -32.52
CA GLY A 444 13.15 -48.52 -31.95
C GLY A 444 13.07 -49.56 -33.06
N ASP A 445 14.08 -50.43 -33.16
CA ASP A 445 14.00 -51.66 -33.91
C ASP A 445 12.77 -52.42 -33.43
N SER A 446 11.70 -52.34 -34.20
CA SER A 446 10.53 -53.19 -34.02
C SER A 446 10.94 -54.58 -34.49
N ALA A 447 11.29 -55.41 -33.51
CA ALA A 447 11.33 -56.84 -33.68
C ALA A 447 9.94 -57.45 -33.47
#